data_65e03e72c9bc0230acb27c09fb886294
#
_entry.id   65e03e72c9bc0230acb27c09fb886294
#
_cell.length_a   1.000
_cell.length_b   1.000
_cell.length_c   1.000
_cell.angle_alpha   90.00
_cell.angle_beta   90.00
_cell.angle_gamma   90.00
#
_symmetry.space_group_name_H-M   'P 1'
#
loop_
_entity.id
_entity.type
_entity.pdbx_description
1 polymer ?
#
loop_
_entity_poly.entity_id
_entity_poly.type
_entity_poly.pdbx_seq_one_letter_code
_entity_poly.pdbx_strand_id
1 'polypeptide(L)'
;MASKIKKNTKIRKPSGEAGIVAQFTEPQDFTPDARVDEHAPIILDVAGPKLNADDRRRLAHPLTGGAILFGRNWANRRQVTELVAEMKAIRPDLLVCVDHEGGRVQRFRTDGFTHLPAMDVYGKRWMDDGGGATGDGAMAATDSATAAGFVMAAELRSCGVDLSFAPVLDLHFGHSAVIGDRSFHRDARIVTLLAKSLMLGMRQAGMANCGKHFPGHGYVAADSHVDVPVDPRPLAEILRDDARPYEWLSTSLASVMPAHVIYPAVDAKPAGFSAPWLQEILRGRLGFTGAIFSDDLSMAGARTLSGRTLGFAEAAVLAMHAGCDLVLLCNQSVGKGKALDDLMDGLVKARLDGSWAPDGAAERRRLDLLPQTEPLAWDDLMRDPAYLRALDRL
;
A
#
# COMPACT_ATOMS: atom_id res chain seq x y z
N MET A 1 -66.14 -45.84 33.16
CA MET A 1 -65.44 -46.99 33.75
C MET A 1 -64.01 -47.00 33.35
N ALA A 2 -63.13 -47.10 34.31
CA ALA A 2 -61.67 -46.95 34.24
C ALA A 2 -61.00 -48.13 33.57
N SER A 3 -59.85 -47.92 32.95
CA SER A 3 -58.73 -48.83 33.14
C SER A 3 -57.42 -48.14 32.80
N LYS A 4 -56.53 -48.07 33.79
CA LYS A 4 -55.14 -47.70 33.77
C LYS A 4 -54.31 -48.79 33.07
N ILE A 5 -53.45 -48.46 32.16
CA ILE A 5 -52.27 -49.28 31.85
C ILE A 5 -51.03 -48.40 31.90
N LYS A 6 -50.22 -48.66 32.93
CA LYS A 6 -48.84 -48.18 33.05
C LYS A 6 -47.94 -49.01 32.15
N LYS A 7 -47.13 -48.38 31.29
CA LYS A 7 -45.92 -49.00 30.72
C LYS A 7 -44.71 -48.18 31.06
N ASN A 8 -43.91 -48.73 31.97
CA ASN A 8 -42.53 -48.32 32.22
C ASN A 8 -41.66 -48.69 31.01
N THR A 9 -41.05 -47.73 30.40
CA THR A 9 -39.96 -47.99 29.47
C THR A 9 -38.73 -47.15 29.95
N LYS A 10 -37.75 -47.86 30.51
CA LYS A 10 -36.42 -47.32 30.85
C LYS A 10 -35.71 -47.03 29.55
N ILE A 11 -35.43 -45.73 29.28
CA ILE A 11 -34.53 -45.32 28.22
C ILE A 11 -33.13 -45.23 28.85
N ARG A 12 -32.23 -46.09 28.34
CA ARG A 12 -30.78 -46.04 28.62
C ARG A 12 -30.21 -44.74 28.04
N LYS A 13 -29.49 -43.97 28.88
CA LYS A 13 -28.62 -42.88 28.43
C LYS A 13 -27.41 -43.44 27.70
N PRO A 14 -27.00 -42.91 26.55
CA PRO A 14 -25.69 -43.18 25.95
C PRO A 14 -24.63 -42.40 26.77
N SER A 15 -23.60 -43.09 27.08
CA SER A 15 -22.37 -42.57 27.68
C SER A 15 -21.49 -41.93 26.61
N GLY A 16 -20.93 -40.73 26.90
CA GLY A 16 -19.68 -40.25 26.35
C GLY A 16 -19.80 -39.36 25.08
N GLU A 17 -20.09 -38.09 25.30
CA GLU A 17 -19.55 -37.05 24.44
C GLU A 17 -18.61 -36.17 25.27
N ALA A 18 -17.32 -36.27 24.99
CA ALA A 18 -16.32 -35.33 25.47
C ALA A 18 -16.58 -33.99 24.79
N GLY A 19 -17.21 -33.07 25.51
CA GLY A 19 -17.37 -31.70 25.12
C GLY A 19 -15.98 -31.06 24.95
N ILE A 20 -15.65 -30.64 23.76
CA ILE A 20 -14.55 -29.70 23.54
C ILE A 20 -15.00 -28.35 24.14
N VAL A 21 -14.64 -28.12 25.39
CA VAL A 21 -14.70 -26.79 26.00
C VAL A 21 -13.56 -26.01 25.36
N ALA A 22 -13.90 -25.13 24.43
CA ALA A 22 -12.96 -24.11 24.00
C ALA A 22 -12.50 -23.34 25.23
N GLN A 23 -11.27 -23.54 25.66
CA GLN A 23 -10.63 -22.69 26.65
C GLN A 23 -10.48 -21.32 26.01
N PHE A 24 -11.38 -20.39 26.36
CA PHE A 24 -11.13 -18.99 26.19
C PHE A 24 -9.92 -18.69 27.08
N THR A 25 -8.75 -18.56 26.48
CA THR A 25 -7.60 -17.94 27.14
C THR A 25 -8.03 -16.53 27.52
N GLU A 26 -7.88 -16.19 28.80
CA GLU A 26 -8.05 -14.82 29.27
C GLU A 26 -7.27 -13.87 28.38
N PRO A 27 -7.79 -12.64 28.11
CA PRO A 27 -7.04 -11.68 27.32
C PRO A 27 -5.67 -11.50 27.98
N GLN A 28 -4.61 -11.80 27.24
CA GLN A 28 -3.25 -11.51 27.67
C GLN A 28 -3.23 -10.01 28.00
N ASP A 29 -2.81 -9.68 29.21
CA ASP A 29 -2.55 -8.32 29.63
C ASP A 29 -1.68 -7.66 28.57
N PHE A 30 -2.26 -6.74 27.82
CA PHE A 30 -1.58 -5.95 26.81
C PHE A 30 -0.70 -4.96 27.59
N THR A 31 0.50 -5.38 27.96
CA THR A 31 1.53 -4.44 28.35
C THR A 31 1.78 -3.58 27.12
N PRO A 32 1.57 -2.24 27.18
CA PRO A 32 1.91 -1.37 26.08
C PRO A 32 3.37 -1.63 25.70
N ASP A 33 3.61 -2.12 24.50
CA ASP A 33 4.97 -2.34 23.99
C ASP A 33 5.69 -0.97 24.08
N ALA A 34 6.83 -0.91 24.75
CA ALA A 34 7.61 0.31 24.93
C ALA A 34 8.02 0.97 23.58
N ARG A 35 7.82 0.26 22.45
CA ARG A 35 8.00 0.75 21.08
C ARG A 35 6.87 1.67 20.60
N VAL A 36 5.76 1.78 21.30
CA VAL A 36 4.61 2.63 20.91
C VAL A 36 4.94 4.13 20.99
N ASP A 37 5.99 4.51 21.74
CA ASP A 37 6.48 5.90 21.83
C ASP A 37 7.53 6.26 20.76
N GLU A 38 7.89 5.31 19.87
CA GLU A 38 8.90 5.48 18.83
C GLU A 38 8.22 5.46 17.46
N HIS A 39 7.94 6.63 16.89
CA HIS A 39 7.45 6.74 15.52
C HIS A 39 8.62 6.74 14.55
N ALA A 40 8.66 5.79 13.61
CA ALA A 40 9.65 5.65 12.54
C ALA A 40 9.05 6.03 11.17
N PRO A 41 8.91 7.33 10.85
CA PRO A 41 8.10 7.78 9.71
C PRO A 41 8.82 7.66 8.36
N ILE A 42 10.15 7.49 8.32
CA ILE A 42 10.91 7.62 7.07
C ILE A 42 10.93 6.30 6.30
N ILE A 43 10.50 6.34 5.03
CA ILE A 43 10.80 5.32 4.03
C ILE A 43 11.86 5.90 3.10
N LEU A 44 13.06 5.32 3.12
CA LEU A 44 14.20 5.77 2.33
C LEU A 44 14.56 4.76 1.23
N ASP A 45 15.41 5.15 0.29
CA ASP A 45 15.99 4.24 -0.69
C ASP A 45 17.41 3.83 -0.33
N VAL A 46 17.92 2.77 -0.95
CA VAL A 46 19.32 2.33 -0.82
C VAL A 46 20.07 2.43 -2.14
N ALA A 47 21.39 2.62 -2.06
CA ALA A 47 22.20 3.07 -3.18
C ALA A 47 22.28 2.07 -4.34
N GLY A 48 22.32 0.77 -4.06
CA GLY A 48 22.58 -0.23 -5.08
C GLY A 48 22.11 -1.65 -4.69
N PRO A 49 22.60 -2.67 -5.39
CA PRO A 49 22.20 -4.06 -5.14
C PRO A 49 22.83 -4.69 -3.87
N LYS A 50 23.63 -3.93 -3.14
CA LYS A 50 24.23 -4.32 -1.84
C LYS A 50 24.26 -3.09 -0.94
N LEU A 51 24.05 -3.30 0.36
CA LEU A 51 24.16 -2.23 1.34
C LEU A 51 25.62 -1.76 1.50
N ASN A 52 25.83 -0.48 1.40
CA ASN A 52 27.07 0.15 1.81
C ASN A 52 27.03 0.56 3.30
N ALA A 53 28.09 1.15 3.83
CA ALA A 53 28.17 1.55 5.24
C ALA A 53 27.14 2.65 5.61
N ASP A 54 26.90 3.59 4.69
CA ASP A 54 25.91 4.65 4.90
C ASP A 54 24.48 4.13 4.85
N ASP A 55 24.18 3.19 3.94
CA ASP A 55 22.87 2.54 3.89
C ASP A 55 22.57 1.83 5.22
N ARG A 56 23.54 1.06 5.77
CA ARG A 56 23.38 0.35 7.06
C ARG A 56 23.14 1.33 8.20
N ARG A 57 23.91 2.43 8.26
CA ARG A 57 23.75 3.47 9.27
C ARG A 57 22.35 4.11 9.20
N ARG A 58 21.87 4.43 7.99
CA ARG A 58 20.54 5.05 7.78
C ARG A 58 19.41 4.08 8.10
N LEU A 59 19.53 2.81 7.72
CA LEU A 59 18.55 1.78 8.06
C LEU A 59 18.48 1.50 9.56
N ALA A 60 19.60 1.60 10.29
CA ALA A 60 19.63 1.45 11.74
C ALA A 60 19.10 2.68 12.50
N HIS A 61 18.86 3.80 11.82
CA HIS A 61 18.41 5.03 12.48
C HIS A 61 16.98 4.86 13.03
N PRO A 62 16.67 5.31 14.27
CA PRO A 62 15.34 5.13 14.88
C PRO A 62 14.17 5.69 14.06
N LEU A 63 14.37 6.77 13.32
CA LEU A 63 13.34 7.37 12.47
C LEU A 63 13.11 6.63 11.15
N THR A 64 13.91 5.60 10.82
CA THR A 64 13.72 4.83 9.59
C THR A 64 12.69 3.72 9.82
N GLY A 65 11.52 3.84 9.23
CA GLY A 65 10.43 2.86 9.28
C GLY A 65 10.46 1.84 8.16
N GLY A 66 11.21 2.10 7.08
CA GLY A 66 11.29 1.17 5.96
C GLY A 66 12.21 1.62 4.83
N ALA A 67 12.22 0.81 3.77
CA ALA A 67 12.99 1.08 2.57
C ALA A 67 12.19 0.78 1.31
N ILE A 68 12.36 1.62 0.27
CA ILE A 68 11.79 1.39 -1.07
C ILE A 68 12.87 0.93 -2.04
N LEU A 69 12.58 -0.13 -2.79
CA LEU A 69 13.46 -0.70 -3.79
C LEU A 69 13.13 -0.19 -5.19
N PHE A 70 14.19 0.04 -5.98
CA PHE A 70 14.13 0.45 -7.39
C PHE A 70 14.82 -0.56 -8.30
N GLY A 71 14.72 -0.37 -9.62
CA GLY A 71 15.41 -1.23 -10.58
C GLY A 71 16.92 -1.32 -10.38
N ARG A 72 17.57 -0.27 -9.83
CA ARG A 72 19.02 -0.31 -9.50
C ARG A 72 19.39 -1.25 -8.35
N ASN A 73 18.40 -1.64 -7.53
CA ASN A 73 18.59 -2.58 -6.43
C ASN A 73 18.42 -4.05 -6.87
N TRP A 74 18.10 -4.26 -8.16
CA TRP A 74 17.84 -5.55 -8.75
C TRP A 74 18.98 -6.01 -9.66
N ALA A 75 19.50 -7.22 -9.43
CA ALA A 75 20.34 -7.94 -10.36
C ALA A 75 19.74 -9.32 -10.71
N ASN A 76 19.24 -10.03 -9.72
CA ASN A 76 18.52 -11.30 -9.82
C ASN A 76 17.79 -11.59 -8.49
N ARG A 77 16.95 -12.63 -8.44
CA ARG A 77 16.18 -13.03 -7.25
C ARG A 77 17.05 -13.25 -6.02
N ARG A 78 18.09 -14.06 -6.18
CA ARG A 78 18.97 -14.39 -5.07
C ARG A 78 19.57 -13.13 -4.44
N GLN A 79 20.07 -12.22 -5.28
CA GLN A 79 20.68 -10.98 -4.82
C GLN A 79 19.66 -10.09 -4.07
N VAL A 80 18.45 -9.92 -4.59
CA VAL A 80 17.45 -9.07 -3.91
C VAL A 80 16.94 -9.71 -2.62
N THR A 81 16.80 -11.04 -2.59
CA THR A 81 16.47 -11.77 -1.35
C THR A 81 17.57 -11.60 -0.29
N GLU A 82 18.85 -11.72 -0.67
CA GLU A 82 19.98 -11.47 0.23
C GLU A 82 19.99 -9.99 0.71
N LEU A 83 19.71 -9.02 -0.17
CA LEU A 83 19.63 -7.60 0.17
C LEU A 83 18.53 -7.32 1.20
N VAL A 84 17.32 -7.86 0.98
CA VAL A 84 16.20 -7.69 1.91
C VAL A 84 16.47 -8.38 3.24
N ALA A 85 17.01 -9.60 3.22
CA ALA A 85 17.40 -10.31 4.44
C ALA A 85 18.43 -9.50 5.25
N GLU A 86 19.38 -8.87 4.59
CA GLU A 86 20.36 -7.99 5.24
C GLU A 86 19.71 -6.75 5.86
N MET A 87 18.73 -6.11 5.20
CA MET A 87 17.94 -5.01 5.77
C MET A 87 17.20 -5.46 7.02
N LYS A 88 16.49 -6.59 6.95
CA LYS A 88 15.74 -7.16 8.09
C LYS A 88 16.64 -7.58 9.25
N ALA A 89 17.89 -7.99 8.97
CA ALA A 89 18.88 -8.30 10.02
C ALA A 89 19.34 -7.04 10.77
N ILE A 90 19.32 -5.85 10.14
CA ILE A 90 19.58 -4.56 10.81
C ILE A 90 18.39 -4.19 11.71
N ARG A 91 17.17 -4.26 11.17
CA ARG A 91 15.91 -4.02 11.89
C ARG A 91 14.80 -4.91 11.32
N PRO A 92 14.30 -5.88 12.10
CA PRO A 92 13.26 -6.82 11.64
C PRO A 92 11.93 -6.15 11.27
N ASP A 93 11.64 -4.99 11.87
CA ASP A 93 10.42 -4.21 11.69
C ASP A 93 10.47 -3.20 10.52
N LEU A 94 11.55 -3.16 9.73
CA LEU A 94 11.60 -2.34 8.52
C LEU A 94 10.55 -2.80 7.50
N LEU A 95 9.74 -1.86 7.00
CA LEU A 95 8.79 -2.10 5.92
C LEU A 95 9.52 -1.99 4.56
N VAL A 96 9.78 -3.11 3.90
CA VAL A 96 10.43 -3.11 2.59
C VAL A 96 9.39 -3.01 1.48
N CYS A 97 9.44 -1.92 0.73
CA CYS A 97 8.44 -1.54 -0.28
C CYS A 97 9.02 -1.55 -1.69
N VAL A 98 8.13 -1.59 -2.69
CA VAL A 98 8.48 -1.44 -4.10
C VAL A 98 7.31 -0.85 -4.90
N ASP A 99 7.60 -0.14 -6.00
CA ASP A 99 6.61 0.14 -7.04
C ASP A 99 6.56 -1.03 -8.03
N HIS A 100 5.59 -1.89 -7.87
CA HIS A 100 5.41 -3.07 -8.70
C HIS A 100 3.93 -3.19 -9.04
N GLU A 101 3.47 -2.37 -9.99
CA GLU A 101 2.06 -2.25 -10.38
C GLU A 101 1.70 -3.24 -11.50
N GLY A 102 2.67 -3.61 -12.32
CA GLY A 102 2.54 -4.24 -13.62
C GLY A 102 2.81 -3.25 -14.76
N GLY A 103 2.72 -3.72 -16.01
CA GLY A 103 2.98 -2.89 -17.18
C GLY A 103 4.34 -2.18 -17.12
N ARG A 104 4.34 -0.86 -17.39
CA ARG A 104 5.57 -0.04 -17.37
C ARG A 104 6.12 0.23 -15.97
N VAL A 105 5.31 0.10 -14.92
CA VAL A 105 5.73 0.29 -13.53
C VAL A 105 5.86 -1.06 -12.84
N GLN A 106 6.92 -1.75 -13.15
CA GLN A 106 7.30 -3.03 -12.56
C GLN A 106 8.81 -3.08 -12.43
N ARG A 107 9.36 -3.21 -11.20
CA ARG A 107 10.81 -3.09 -10.98
C ARG A 107 11.56 -4.39 -11.25
N PHE A 108 10.99 -5.54 -10.91
CA PHE A 108 11.59 -6.85 -11.14
C PHE A 108 10.90 -7.53 -12.32
N ARG A 109 11.66 -7.87 -13.38
CA ARG A 109 11.10 -8.32 -14.67
C ARG A 109 11.79 -9.55 -15.26
N THR A 110 12.81 -10.05 -14.62
CA THR A 110 13.64 -11.14 -15.10
C THR A 110 13.79 -12.21 -14.03
N ASP A 111 14.53 -13.27 -14.32
CA ASP A 111 14.87 -14.34 -13.37
C ASP A 111 13.63 -14.97 -12.71
N GLY A 112 12.58 -15.22 -13.52
CA GLY A 112 11.37 -15.93 -13.13
C GLY A 112 10.21 -15.02 -12.65
N PHE A 113 10.42 -13.71 -12.42
CA PHE A 113 9.33 -12.81 -12.13
C PHE A 113 8.37 -12.70 -13.32
N THR A 114 7.09 -12.86 -13.05
CA THR A 114 6.01 -12.74 -14.04
C THR A 114 5.89 -11.30 -14.52
N HIS A 115 5.85 -11.10 -15.84
CA HIS A 115 5.56 -9.78 -16.41
C HIS A 115 4.06 -9.52 -16.36
N LEU A 116 3.61 -8.79 -15.35
CA LEU A 116 2.21 -8.50 -15.13
C LEU A 116 1.68 -7.48 -16.15
N PRO A 117 0.44 -7.65 -16.65
CA PRO A 117 -0.20 -6.64 -17.50
C PRO A 117 -0.30 -5.28 -16.82
N ALA A 118 -0.41 -4.22 -17.61
CA ALA A 118 -0.85 -2.91 -17.13
C ALA A 118 -2.31 -2.97 -16.68
N MET A 119 -2.71 -2.11 -15.74
CA MET A 119 -4.04 -2.18 -15.14
C MET A 119 -5.18 -1.93 -16.14
N ASP A 120 -4.93 -1.16 -17.21
CA ASP A 120 -5.91 -0.90 -18.28
C ASP A 120 -6.31 -2.17 -19.06
N VAL A 121 -5.46 -3.20 -19.06
CA VAL A 121 -5.77 -4.50 -19.68
C VAL A 121 -6.98 -5.16 -19.02
N TYR A 122 -7.08 -5.05 -17.68
CA TYR A 122 -8.25 -5.58 -16.96
C TYR A 122 -9.51 -4.76 -17.24
N GLY A 123 -9.39 -3.43 -17.37
CA GLY A 123 -10.50 -2.57 -17.78
C GLY A 123 -10.99 -2.87 -19.19
N LYS A 124 -10.08 -3.12 -20.13
CA LYS A 124 -10.42 -3.55 -21.49
C LYS A 124 -11.12 -4.91 -21.50
N ARG A 125 -10.58 -5.88 -20.72
CA ARG A 125 -11.19 -7.21 -20.56
C ARG A 125 -12.58 -7.12 -19.95
N TRP A 126 -12.82 -6.21 -19.00
CA TRP A 126 -14.15 -5.93 -18.43
C TRP A 126 -15.18 -5.56 -19.49
N MET A 127 -14.78 -4.77 -20.50
CA MET A 127 -15.65 -4.28 -21.57
C MET A 127 -15.83 -5.29 -22.72
N ASP A 128 -15.12 -6.42 -22.70
CA ASP A 128 -15.16 -7.43 -23.75
C ASP A 128 -16.13 -8.56 -23.40
N ASP A 129 -17.40 -8.38 -23.76
CA ASP A 129 -18.46 -9.40 -23.59
C ASP A 129 -18.63 -10.29 -24.83
N GLY A 130 -17.66 -10.34 -25.76
CA GLY A 130 -17.75 -11.17 -26.94
C GLY A 130 -18.96 -10.88 -27.84
N GLY A 131 -19.53 -9.67 -27.74
CA GLY A 131 -20.71 -9.24 -28.50
C GLY A 131 -22.07 -9.59 -27.86
N GLY A 132 -22.08 -10.17 -26.64
CA GLY A 132 -23.28 -10.42 -25.83
C GLY A 132 -23.21 -9.69 -24.47
N ALA A 133 -24.35 -9.23 -23.95
CA ALA A 133 -24.43 -8.61 -22.62
C ALA A 133 -24.51 -9.69 -21.52
N THR A 134 -23.50 -10.58 -21.47
CA THR A 134 -23.48 -11.76 -20.57
C THR A 134 -22.81 -11.50 -19.24
N GLY A 135 -21.94 -10.44 -19.15
CA GLY A 135 -21.09 -10.17 -17.99
C GLY A 135 -19.84 -11.06 -17.91
N ASP A 136 -19.56 -11.87 -18.92
CA ASP A 136 -18.39 -12.76 -18.95
C ASP A 136 -17.09 -11.97 -18.91
N GLY A 137 -17.02 -10.80 -19.59
CA GLY A 137 -15.89 -9.89 -19.54
C GLY A 137 -15.58 -9.38 -18.12
N ALA A 138 -16.62 -9.01 -17.37
CA ALA A 138 -16.48 -8.56 -16.00
C ALA A 138 -15.97 -9.67 -15.08
N MET A 139 -16.49 -10.89 -15.22
CA MET A 139 -16.01 -12.06 -14.47
C MET A 139 -14.58 -12.40 -14.80
N ALA A 140 -14.23 -12.47 -16.08
CA ALA A 140 -12.86 -12.74 -16.53
C ALA A 140 -11.87 -11.66 -16.06
N ALA A 141 -12.27 -10.39 -16.08
CA ALA A 141 -11.44 -9.27 -15.62
C ALA A 141 -11.17 -9.32 -14.09
N THR A 142 -12.19 -9.62 -13.29
CA THR A 142 -12.05 -9.73 -11.83
C THR A 142 -11.21 -10.94 -11.44
N ASP A 143 -11.39 -12.08 -12.11
CA ASP A 143 -10.56 -13.28 -11.89
C ASP A 143 -9.10 -13.01 -12.24
N SER A 144 -8.86 -12.38 -13.39
CA SER A 144 -7.50 -12.03 -13.84
C SER A 144 -6.85 -10.99 -12.91
N ALA A 145 -7.58 -9.96 -12.47
CA ALA A 145 -7.06 -8.98 -11.52
C ALA A 145 -6.72 -9.63 -10.16
N THR A 146 -7.55 -10.58 -9.68
CA THR A 146 -7.26 -11.34 -8.45
C THR A 146 -6.01 -12.20 -8.63
N ALA A 147 -5.90 -12.90 -9.74
CA ALA A 147 -4.72 -13.71 -10.07
C ALA A 147 -3.44 -12.86 -10.12
N ALA A 148 -3.51 -11.69 -10.78
CA ALA A 148 -2.38 -10.77 -10.87
C ALA A 148 -1.94 -10.24 -9.51
N GLY A 149 -2.87 -9.85 -8.64
CA GLY A 149 -2.56 -9.43 -7.28
C GLY A 149 -1.92 -10.54 -6.45
N PHE A 150 -2.38 -11.78 -6.60
CA PHE A 150 -1.80 -12.93 -5.92
C PHE A 150 -0.39 -13.25 -6.42
N VAL A 151 -0.19 -13.33 -7.73
CA VAL A 151 1.13 -13.61 -8.34
C VAL A 151 2.12 -12.52 -7.97
N MET A 152 1.75 -11.24 -8.13
CA MET A 152 2.57 -10.10 -7.71
C MET A 152 3.06 -10.24 -6.27
N ALA A 153 2.13 -10.40 -5.36
CA ALA A 153 2.44 -10.40 -3.93
C ALA A 153 3.20 -11.68 -3.52
N ALA A 154 2.85 -12.85 -4.06
CA ALA A 154 3.53 -14.10 -3.76
C ALA A 154 5.00 -14.08 -4.21
N GLU A 155 5.29 -13.59 -5.42
CA GLU A 155 6.64 -13.45 -5.94
C GLU A 155 7.48 -12.45 -5.14
N LEU A 156 6.93 -11.28 -4.85
CA LEU A 156 7.60 -10.24 -4.05
C LEU A 156 7.89 -10.72 -2.63
N ARG A 157 6.91 -11.35 -1.98
CA ARG A 157 7.06 -11.87 -0.62
C ARG A 157 8.06 -13.02 -0.54
N SER A 158 8.15 -13.88 -1.56
CA SER A 158 9.16 -14.94 -1.62
C SER A 158 10.61 -14.41 -1.66
N CYS A 159 10.78 -13.12 -2.02
CA CYS A 159 12.04 -12.39 -1.93
C CYS A 159 12.15 -11.50 -0.69
N GLY A 160 11.16 -11.56 0.23
CA GLY A 160 11.14 -10.80 1.48
C GLY A 160 10.59 -9.37 1.39
N VAL A 161 10.07 -8.94 0.22
CA VAL A 161 9.43 -7.63 0.06
C VAL A 161 8.05 -7.65 0.71
N ASP A 162 7.75 -6.64 1.54
CA ASP A 162 6.55 -6.59 2.37
C ASP A 162 5.35 -5.95 1.68
N LEU A 163 5.57 -4.92 0.85
CA LEU A 163 4.52 -4.09 0.28
C LEU A 163 4.84 -3.66 -1.16
N SER A 164 3.86 -3.78 -2.06
CA SER A 164 3.84 -3.03 -3.31
C SER A 164 2.90 -1.84 -3.21
N PHE A 165 3.32 -0.66 -3.70
CA PHE A 165 2.46 0.52 -3.82
C PHE A 165 1.45 0.34 -4.97
N ALA A 166 0.48 -0.53 -4.75
CA ALA A 166 -0.63 -0.89 -5.63
C ALA A 166 -1.91 -1.15 -4.81
N PRO A 167 -3.11 -0.93 -5.40
CA PRO A 167 -3.42 -0.54 -6.77
C PRO A 167 -3.39 0.96 -7.04
N VAL A 168 -3.32 1.34 -8.34
CA VAL A 168 -3.64 2.69 -8.80
C VAL A 168 -5.16 2.84 -8.87
N LEU A 169 -5.72 3.83 -8.17
CA LEU A 169 -7.16 4.12 -8.13
C LEU A 169 -7.55 5.34 -8.98
N ASP A 170 -6.56 5.97 -9.61
CA ASP A 170 -6.78 7.11 -10.51
C ASP A 170 -7.67 6.72 -11.68
N LEU A 171 -8.60 7.60 -12.07
CA LEU A 171 -9.48 7.39 -13.21
C LEU A 171 -8.79 7.78 -14.52
N HIS A 172 -9.04 7.02 -15.59
CA HIS A 172 -8.45 7.26 -16.92
C HIS A 172 -9.22 8.34 -17.68
N PHE A 173 -8.80 9.60 -17.57
CA PHE A 173 -9.40 10.72 -18.33
C PHE A 173 -8.91 10.84 -19.79
N GLY A 174 -7.87 10.08 -20.17
CA GLY A 174 -7.37 10.01 -21.54
C GLY A 174 -6.27 11.01 -21.90
N HIS A 175 -5.94 11.97 -21.04
CA HIS A 175 -4.93 13.00 -21.32
C HIS A 175 -3.74 13.03 -20.36
N SER A 176 -3.78 12.28 -19.27
CA SER A 176 -2.64 12.15 -18.36
C SER A 176 -1.67 11.09 -18.85
N ALA A 177 -0.48 11.50 -19.31
CA ALA A 177 0.59 10.57 -19.67
C ALA A 177 1.22 9.88 -18.44
N VAL A 178 1.10 10.49 -17.26
CA VAL A 178 1.62 9.95 -15.98
C VAL A 178 0.79 8.75 -15.54
N ILE A 179 -0.52 8.85 -15.62
CA ILE A 179 -1.44 7.77 -15.25
C ILE A 179 -1.62 6.82 -16.44
N GLY A 180 -2.21 7.24 -17.54
CA GLY A 180 -2.35 6.45 -18.76
C GLY A 180 -2.83 5.02 -18.50
N ASP A 181 -2.08 4.04 -18.98
CA ASP A 181 -2.32 2.60 -18.85
C ASP A 181 -2.18 2.03 -17.42
N ARG A 182 -1.71 2.84 -16.46
CA ARG A 182 -1.70 2.48 -15.03
C ARG A 182 -3.10 2.50 -14.41
N SER A 183 -4.07 3.21 -14.99
CA SER A 183 -5.46 3.22 -14.54
C SER A 183 -6.22 2.01 -15.08
N PHE A 184 -7.07 1.41 -14.27
CA PHE A 184 -7.97 0.34 -14.71
C PHE A 184 -9.00 0.81 -15.76
N HIS A 185 -9.64 1.96 -15.50
CA HIS A 185 -10.76 2.44 -16.34
C HIS A 185 -11.10 3.90 -16.02
N ARG A 186 -11.99 4.50 -16.84
CA ARG A 186 -12.59 5.83 -16.57
C ARG A 186 -13.70 5.80 -15.52
N ASP A 187 -14.46 4.72 -15.46
CA ASP A 187 -15.60 4.58 -14.54
C ASP A 187 -15.13 4.14 -13.16
N ALA A 188 -15.42 4.96 -12.13
CA ALA A 188 -15.05 4.70 -10.73
C ALA A 188 -15.57 3.36 -10.18
N ARG A 189 -16.72 2.87 -10.67
CA ARG A 189 -17.28 1.56 -10.27
C ARG A 189 -16.42 0.41 -10.75
N ILE A 190 -15.99 0.47 -12.01
CA ILE A 190 -15.10 -0.53 -12.62
C ILE A 190 -13.74 -0.50 -11.95
N VAL A 191 -13.15 0.70 -11.75
CA VAL A 191 -11.89 0.86 -10.99
C VAL A 191 -12.01 0.23 -9.61
N THR A 192 -13.09 0.51 -8.88
CA THR A 192 -13.31 -0.04 -7.54
C THR A 192 -13.37 -1.56 -7.52
N LEU A 193 -14.10 -2.18 -8.45
CA LEU A 193 -14.25 -3.63 -8.50
C LEU A 193 -12.95 -4.34 -8.89
N LEU A 194 -12.24 -3.83 -9.90
CA LEU A 194 -10.96 -4.38 -10.35
C LEU A 194 -9.86 -4.18 -9.31
N ALA A 195 -9.79 -3.00 -8.69
CA ALA A 195 -8.86 -2.73 -7.59
C ALA A 195 -9.12 -3.65 -6.39
N LYS A 196 -10.41 -3.84 -6.01
CA LYS A 196 -10.79 -4.77 -4.94
C LYS A 196 -10.36 -6.20 -5.26
N SER A 197 -10.49 -6.63 -6.51
CA SER A 197 -10.07 -7.96 -6.96
C SER A 197 -8.55 -8.12 -6.86
N LEU A 198 -7.78 -7.14 -7.33
CA LEU A 198 -6.31 -7.15 -7.21
C LEU A 198 -5.87 -7.16 -5.73
N MET A 199 -6.48 -6.30 -4.89
CA MET A 199 -6.22 -6.27 -3.45
C MET A 199 -6.56 -7.59 -2.75
N LEU A 200 -7.62 -8.29 -3.19
CA LEU A 200 -7.95 -9.63 -2.70
C LEU A 200 -6.82 -10.62 -2.99
N GLY A 201 -6.29 -10.62 -4.21
CA GLY A 201 -5.14 -11.44 -4.57
C GLY A 201 -3.90 -11.13 -3.74
N MET A 202 -3.56 -9.84 -3.57
CA MET A 202 -2.45 -9.42 -2.69
C MET A 202 -2.63 -9.95 -1.27
N ARG A 203 -3.83 -9.81 -0.72
CA ARG A 203 -4.16 -10.29 0.63
C ARG A 203 -4.05 -11.81 0.75
N GLN A 204 -4.47 -12.58 -0.25
CA GLN A 204 -4.34 -14.04 -0.28
C GLN A 204 -2.89 -14.49 -0.20
N ALA A 205 -1.97 -13.71 -0.78
CA ALA A 205 -0.53 -13.92 -0.62
C ALA A 205 0.05 -13.27 0.66
N GLY A 206 -0.79 -12.68 1.52
CA GLY A 206 -0.40 -12.07 2.81
C GLY A 206 0.29 -10.72 2.69
N MET A 207 0.07 -9.97 1.60
CA MET A 207 0.58 -8.61 1.39
C MET A 207 -0.52 -7.56 1.59
N ALA A 208 -0.21 -6.49 2.30
CA ALA A 208 -1.04 -5.30 2.39
C ALA A 208 -1.06 -4.53 1.04
N ASN A 209 -1.96 -3.56 0.91
CA ASN A 209 -2.15 -2.76 -0.30
C ASN A 209 -2.00 -1.26 -0.05
N CYS A 210 -1.81 -0.48 -1.12
CA CYS A 210 -1.74 0.98 -1.07
C CYS A 210 -2.49 1.59 -2.25
N GLY A 211 -3.66 2.20 -1.98
CA GLY A 211 -4.41 2.92 -3.01
C GLY A 211 -3.77 4.28 -3.33
N LYS A 212 -3.56 4.59 -4.61
CA LYS A 212 -2.90 5.83 -5.04
C LYS A 212 -3.49 6.37 -6.34
N HIS A 213 -3.46 7.69 -6.57
CA HIS A 213 -2.94 8.80 -5.77
C HIS A 213 -4.09 9.68 -5.30
N PHE A 214 -4.46 9.61 -4.03
CA PHE A 214 -5.64 10.30 -3.48
C PHE A 214 -5.58 11.82 -3.62
N PRO A 215 -6.69 12.52 -3.96
CA PRO A 215 -8.02 12.03 -4.29
C PRO A 215 -8.16 11.52 -5.74
N GLY A 216 -7.18 11.73 -6.63
CA GLY A 216 -7.12 11.29 -8.01
C GLY A 216 -6.23 12.16 -8.89
N HIS A 217 -5.19 11.59 -9.49
CA HIS A 217 -4.22 12.29 -10.36
C HIS A 217 -4.60 12.22 -11.85
N GLY A 218 -5.64 11.48 -12.21
CA GLY A 218 -5.92 11.15 -13.62
C GLY A 218 -6.45 12.30 -14.46
N TYR A 219 -7.01 13.35 -13.85
CA TYR A 219 -7.55 14.51 -14.56
C TYR A 219 -6.47 15.48 -15.04
N VAL A 220 -5.36 15.62 -14.32
CA VAL A 220 -4.32 16.59 -14.66
C VAL A 220 -3.33 15.97 -15.66
N ALA A 221 -2.96 16.76 -16.69
CA ALA A 221 -1.97 16.34 -17.68
C ALA A 221 -0.53 16.56 -17.18
N ALA A 222 -0.31 17.56 -16.31
CA ALA A 222 1.02 17.90 -15.80
C ALA A 222 1.55 16.77 -14.90
N ASP A 223 2.86 16.53 -15.02
CA ASP A 223 3.59 15.51 -14.25
C ASP A 223 4.11 16.12 -12.94
N SER A 224 3.64 15.62 -11.80
CA SER A 224 4.07 16.06 -10.46
C SER A 224 5.55 15.81 -10.16
N HIS A 225 6.25 14.99 -10.98
CA HIS A 225 7.71 14.84 -10.87
C HIS A 225 8.48 16.09 -11.30
N VAL A 226 7.94 16.87 -12.24
CA VAL A 226 8.63 18.00 -12.88
C VAL A 226 7.90 19.33 -12.73
N ASP A 227 6.63 19.31 -12.29
CA ASP A 227 5.75 20.48 -12.16
C ASP A 227 4.86 20.36 -10.93
N VAL A 228 4.07 21.39 -10.65
CA VAL A 228 3.05 21.41 -9.60
C VAL A 228 1.67 21.36 -10.27
N PRO A 229 1.08 20.16 -10.44
CA PRO A 229 -0.20 20.03 -11.12
C PRO A 229 -1.33 20.70 -10.31
N VAL A 230 -2.29 21.30 -11.01
CA VAL A 230 -3.48 21.93 -10.41
C VAL A 230 -4.73 21.35 -11.05
N ASP A 231 -5.62 20.82 -10.23
CA ASP A 231 -6.96 20.38 -10.63
C ASP A 231 -7.99 21.43 -10.20
N PRO A 232 -8.53 22.25 -11.14
CA PRO A 232 -9.43 23.35 -10.83
C PRO A 232 -10.88 22.93 -10.59
N ARG A 233 -11.20 21.64 -10.68
CA ARG A 233 -12.58 21.15 -10.56
C ARG A 233 -13.17 21.43 -9.17
N PRO A 234 -14.50 21.64 -9.08
CA PRO A 234 -15.19 21.78 -7.80
C PRO A 234 -15.06 20.50 -6.95
N LEU A 235 -14.98 20.66 -5.62
CA LEU A 235 -14.93 19.52 -4.69
C LEU A 235 -16.05 18.50 -4.92
N ALA A 236 -17.27 18.97 -5.22
CA ALA A 236 -18.41 18.08 -5.45
C ALA A 236 -18.20 17.14 -6.66
N GLU A 237 -17.47 17.56 -7.67
CA GLU A 237 -17.13 16.76 -8.83
C GLU A 237 -16.07 15.71 -8.49
N ILE A 238 -14.98 16.12 -7.83
CA ILE A 238 -13.92 15.22 -7.38
C ILE A 238 -14.49 14.14 -6.43
N LEU A 239 -15.34 14.53 -5.49
CA LEU A 239 -15.98 13.59 -4.57
C LEU A 239 -16.98 12.64 -5.25
N ARG A 240 -17.64 13.09 -6.31
CA ARG A 240 -18.58 12.27 -7.06
C ARG A 240 -17.88 11.24 -7.96
N ASP A 241 -16.67 11.50 -8.39
CA ASP A 241 -15.95 10.75 -9.41
C ASP A 241 -14.64 10.16 -8.85
N ASP A 242 -13.58 10.96 -8.76
CA ASP A 242 -12.21 10.50 -8.45
C ASP A 242 -12.06 9.92 -7.04
N ALA A 243 -12.72 10.50 -6.04
CA ALA A 243 -12.62 10.06 -4.65
C ALA A 243 -13.54 8.85 -4.33
N ARG A 244 -14.43 8.45 -5.25
CA ARG A 244 -15.37 7.33 -5.03
C ARG A 244 -14.70 5.99 -4.79
N PRO A 245 -13.63 5.58 -5.50
CA PRO A 245 -12.92 4.34 -5.17
C PRO A 245 -12.42 4.31 -3.73
N TYR A 246 -11.93 5.45 -3.21
CA TYR A 246 -11.46 5.53 -1.81
C TYR A 246 -12.60 5.41 -0.79
N GLU A 247 -13.77 6.00 -1.06
CA GLU A 247 -14.95 5.87 -0.22
C GLU A 247 -15.42 4.41 -0.17
N TRP A 248 -15.60 3.77 -1.33
CA TRP A 248 -16.10 2.41 -1.42
C TRP A 248 -15.12 1.33 -0.96
N LEU A 249 -13.82 1.64 -0.95
CA LEU A 249 -12.76 0.74 -0.51
C LEU A 249 -12.19 1.10 0.88
N SER A 250 -12.73 2.12 1.57
CA SER A 250 -12.17 2.66 2.81
C SER A 250 -11.85 1.60 3.88
N THR A 251 -12.66 0.53 3.96
CA THR A 251 -12.45 -0.58 4.90
C THR A 251 -11.58 -1.71 4.35
N SER A 252 -11.20 -1.66 3.07
CA SER A 252 -10.38 -2.68 2.40
C SER A 252 -8.97 -2.19 2.09
N LEU A 253 -8.78 -0.87 2.04
CA LEU A 253 -7.48 -0.25 1.88
C LEU A 253 -6.68 -0.33 3.18
N ALA A 254 -5.48 -0.92 3.12
CA ALA A 254 -4.54 -0.93 4.23
C ALA A 254 -3.77 0.38 4.33
N SER A 255 -3.44 0.97 3.18
CA SER A 255 -2.81 2.28 3.12
C SER A 255 -3.27 3.09 1.92
N VAL A 256 -3.03 4.41 1.97
CA VAL A 256 -3.33 5.38 0.91
C VAL A 256 -2.12 6.29 0.72
N MET A 257 -1.83 6.63 -0.53
CA MET A 257 -0.83 7.62 -0.91
C MET A 257 -1.52 8.79 -1.62
N PRO A 258 -1.50 10.02 -1.05
CA PRO A 258 -2.05 11.21 -1.68
C PRO A 258 -1.17 11.73 -2.80
N ALA A 259 -1.79 12.39 -3.77
CA ALA A 259 -1.12 13.02 -4.89
C ALA A 259 -0.43 14.34 -4.49
N HIS A 260 0.70 14.66 -5.12
CA HIS A 260 1.27 16.02 -5.10
C HIS A 260 0.57 16.93 -6.12
N VAL A 261 -0.74 17.03 -6.02
CA VAL A 261 -1.63 17.86 -6.86
C VAL A 261 -2.36 18.87 -5.98
N ILE A 262 -2.46 20.11 -6.44
CA ILE A 262 -3.24 21.16 -5.77
C ILE A 262 -4.67 21.12 -6.27
N TYR A 263 -5.63 21.16 -5.35
CA TYR A 263 -7.07 21.23 -5.62
C TYR A 263 -7.62 22.51 -4.98
N PRO A 264 -7.61 23.66 -5.70
CA PRO A 264 -7.87 24.97 -5.11
C PRO A 264 -9.27 25.12 -4.50
N ALA A 265 -10.21 24.27 -4.89
CA ALA A 265 -11.55 24.22 -4.30
C ALA A 265 -11.53 23.71 -2.83
N VAL A 266 -10.40 23.18 -2.34
CA VAL A 266 -10.24 22.63 -0.98
C VAL A 266 -9.08 23.31 -0.26
N ASP A 267 -7.90 23.31 -0.86
CA ASP A 267 -6.69 23.88 -0.26
C ASP A 267 -5.76 24.42 -1.35
N ALA A 268 -4.96 25.40 -0.99
CA ALA A 268 -3.88 25.94 -1.83
C ALA A 268 -2.61 25.06 -1.80
N LYS A 269 -2.58 24.03 -0.95
CA LYS A 269 -1.48 23.06 -0.83
C LYS A 269 -1.80 21.79 -1.61
N PRO A 270 -0.78 21.05 -2.08
CA PRO A 270 -0.97 19.69 -2.59
C PRO A 270 -1.70 18.78 -1.58
N ALA A 271 -2.47 17.81 -2.06
CA ALA A 271 -3.26 16.93 -1.19
C ALA A 271 -2.43 16.27 -0.09
N GLY A 272 -1.17 15.86 -0.37
CA GLY A 272 -0.27 15.29 0.65
C GLY A 272 0.18 16.25 1.75
N PHE A 273 -0.06 17.57 1.60
CA PHE A 273 0.25 18.61 2.60
C PHE A 273 -1.00 19.31 3.13
N SER A 274 -2.18 18.76 2.86
CA SER A 274 -3.48 19.37 3.17
C SER A 274 -4.22 18.60 4.25
N ALA A 275 -4.31 19.17 5.47
CA ALA A 275 -5.14 18.62 6.54
C ALA A 275 -6.63 18.51 6.14
N PRO A 276 -7.25 19.47 5.42
CA PRO A 276 -8.60 19.29 4.87
C PRO A 276 -8.74 18.03 4.02
N TRP A 277 -7.78 17.72 3.14
CA TRP A 277 -7.83 16.50 2.34
C TRP A 277 -7.64 15.22 3.18
N LEU A 278 -6.63 15.19 4.05
CA LEU A 278 -6.24 13.95 4.75
C LEU A 278 -7.08 13.70 6.01
N GLN A 279 -7.36 14.74 6.81
CA GLN A 279 -8.07 14.57 8.07
C GLN A 279 -9.59 14.73 7.91
N GLU A 280 -10.05 15.79 7.23
CA GLU A 280 -11.48 16.05 7.17
C GLU A 280 -12.16 15.18 6.10
N ILE A 281 -11.55 15.06 4.91
CA ILE A 281 -12.15 14.31 3.81
C ILE A 281 -11.78 12.83 3.91
N LEU A 282 -10.50 12.44 3.81
CA LEU A 282 -10.11 11.03 3.74
C LEU A 282 -10.48 10.29 5.03
N ARG A 283 -10.00 10.77 6.19
CA ARG A 283 -10.31 10.11 7.47
C ARG A 283 -11.74 10.37 7.94
N GLY A 284 -12.16 11.64 7.96
CA GLY A 284 -13.44 12.04 8.54
C GLY A 284 -14.63 11.65 7.67
N ARG A 285 -14.67 12.09 6.41
CA ARG A 285 -15.83 11.90 5.53
C ARG A 285 -15.87 10.52 4.86
N LEU A 286 -14.72 10.05 4.33
CA LEU A 286 -14.65 8.76 3.63
C LEU A 286 -14.39 7.58 4.59
N GLY A 287 -14.09 7.85 5.87
CA GLY A 287 -13.96 6.83 6.92
C GLY A 287 -12.71 5.98 6.84
N PHE A 288 -11.62 6.45 6.21
CA PHE A 288 -10.39 5.71 6.10
C PHE A 288 -9.61 5.71 7.42
N THR A 289 -9.17 4.53 7.88
CA THR A 289 -8.46 4.35 9.16
C THR A 289 -7.03 3.79 9.03
N GLY A 290 -6.64 3.36 7.83
CA GLY A 290 -5.32 2.77 7.57
C GLY A 290 -4.19 3.79 7.53
N ALA A 291 -2.99 3.35 7.12
CA ALA A 291 -1.80 4.20 7.03
C ALA A 291 -1.87 5.17 5.85
N ILE A 292 -1.37 6.39 6.03
CA ILE A 292 -1.22 7.38 4.96
C ILE A 292 0.27 7.60 4.73
N PHE A 293 0.75 7.26 3.53
CA PHE A 293 2.09 7.64 3.06
C PHE A 293 2.06 9.05 2.48
N SER A 294 3.16 9.79 2.49
CA SER A 294 3.33 10.82 1.47
C SER A 294 3.67 10.15 0.13
N ASP A 295 3.44 10.83 -0.99
CA ASP A 295 4.18 10.51 -2.21
C ASP A 295 5.64 11.00 -2.07
N ASP A 296 6.51 10.67 -3.02
CA ASP A 296 7.94 10.98 -2.96
C ASP A 296 8.21 12.49 -2.75
N LEU A 297 8.81 12.82 -1.62
CA LEU A 297 9.16 14.20 -1.26
C LEU A 297 10.25 14.80 -2.14
N SER A 298 10.92 14.03 -3.01
CA SER A 298 11.88 14.56 -3.98
C SER A 298 11.21 15.16 -5.21
N MET A 299 9.93 14.89 -5.46
CA MET A 299 9.16 15.39 -6.60
C MET A 299 8.97 16.91 -6.53
N ALA A 300 8.92 17.57 -7.70
CA ALA A 300 8.74 19.01 -7.79
C ALA A 300 7.45 19.48 -7.10
N GLY A 301 6.36 18.70 -7.22
CA GLY A 301 5.08 18.96 -6.55
C GLY A 301 5.16 18.97 -5.02
N ALA A 302 6.15 18.28 -4.42
CA ALA A 302 6.41 18.28 -2.98
C ALA A 302 7.42 19.37 -2.58
N ARG A 303 8.26 19.82 -3.52
CA ARG A 303 9.38 20.72 -3.25
C ARG A 303 9.04 22.19 -3.43
N THR A 304 7.91 22.51 -4.06
CA THR A 304 7.52 23.91 -4.34
C THR A 304 6.20 24.24 -3.63
N LEU A 305 6.26 25.16 -2.70
CA LEU A 305 5.08 25.66 -2.00
C LEU A 305 5.10 27.19 -1.97
N SER A 306 4.05 27.83 -2.50
CA SER A 306 3.93 29.29 -2.55
C SER A 306 5.16 29.99 -3.17
N GLY A 307 5.72 29.42 -4.25
CA GLY A 307 6.88 29.92 -4.96
C GLY A 307 8.22 29.75 -4.24
N ARG A 308 8.26 29.00 -3.15
CA ARG A 308 9.46 28.71 -2.34
C ARG A 308 9.80 27.22 -2.42
N THR A 309 11.10 26.92 -2.54
CA THR A 309 11.58 25.54 -2.44
C THR A 309 11.68 25.11 -0.97
N LEU A 310 11.04 24.00 -0.62
CA LEU A 310 11.09 23.39 0.71
C LEU A 310 12.36 22.55 0.90
N GLY A 311 12.90 22.54 2.13
CA GLY A 311 13.84 21.51 2.58
C GLY A 311 13.13 20.17 2.76
N PHE A 312 13.87 19.04 2.70
CA PHE A 312 13.25 17.70 2.84
C PHE A 312 12.63 17.49 4.21
N ALA A 313 13.30 17.91 5.28
CA ALA A 313 12.76 17.83 6.63
C ALA A 313 11.52 18.73 6.81
N GLU A 314 11.51 19.92 6.22
CA GLU A 314 10.36 20.81 6.24
C GLU A 314 9.16 20.19 5.49
N ALA A 315 9.39 19.61 4.31
CA ALA A 315 8.35 18.91 3.55
C ALA A 315 7.81 17.70 4.33
N ALA A 316 8.66 16.93 4.99
CA ALA A 316 8.27 15.81 5.83
C ALA A 316 7.41 16.25 7.03
N VAL A 317 7.80 17.31 7.75
CA VAL A 317 7.02 17.85 8.86
C VAL A 317 5.66 18.36 8.38
N LEU A 318 5.59 19.04 7.22
CA LEU A 318 4.33 19.49 6.63
C LEU A 318 3.42 18.31 6.27
N ALA A 319 3.95 17.23 5.67
CA ALA A 319 3.19 16.02 5.34
C ALA A 319 2.62 15.36 6.60
N MET A 320 3.45 15.18 7.63
CA MET A 320 3.01 14.58 8.90
C MET A 320 1.98 15.45 9.64
N HIS A 321 2.14 16.77 9.66
CA HIS A 321 1.13 17.67 10.21
C HIS A 321 -0.19 17.66 9.43
N ALA A 322 -0.13 17.41 8.12
CA ALA A 322 -1.34 17.22 7.32
C ALA A 322 -2.04 15.90 7.60
N GLY A 323 -1.33 14.89 8.15
CA GLY A 323 -1.90 13.62 8.54
C GLY A 323 -1.25 12.39 7.87
N CYS A 324 -0.13 12.55 7.18
CA CYS A 324 0.68 11.40 6.74
C CYS A 324 1.31 10.72 7.96
N ASP A 325 1.26 9.40 7.97
CA ASP A 325 1.90 8.55 8.97
C ASP A 325 3.35 8.25 8.58
N LEU A 326 3.61 8.18 7.28
CA LEU A 326 4.89 7.82 6.69
C LEU A 326 5.25 8.80 5.57
N VAL A 327 6.54 9.08 5.43
CA VAL A 327 7.08 9.98 4.40
C VAL A 327 8.13 9.27 3.55
N LEU A 328 7.99 9.36 2.22
CA LEU A 328 8.92 8.78 1.27
C LEU A 328 9.94 9.82 0.81
N LEU A 329 11.22 9.45 0.82
CA LEU A 329 12.25 10.22 0.15
C LEU A 329 13.07 9.28 -0.75
N CYS A 330 12.79 9.36 -2.06
CA CYS A 330 13.28 8.41 -3.05
C CYS A 330 14.47 8.95 -3.84
N ASN A 331 15.29 8.01 -4.35
CA ASN A 331 16.42 8.30 -5.25
C ASN A 331 17.48 9.25 -4.67
N GLN A 332 17.54 9.39 -3.37
CA GLN A 332 18.47 10.28 -2.68
C GLN A 332 19.67 9.56 -2.07
N SER A 333 19.69 8.22 -2.05
CA SER A 333 20.86 7.43 -1.61
C SER A 333 21.96 7.39 -2.66
N VAL A 334 21.64 7.70 -3.94
CA VAL A 334 22.62 7.75 -5.03
C VAL A 334 23.62 8.87 -4.79
N GLY A 335 24.92 8.55 -4.87
CA GLY A 335 25.97 9.49 -4.52
C GLY A 335 26.28 9.49 -3.02
N LYS A 336 26.33 10.66 -2.39
CA LYS A 336 26.66 10.79 -0.95
C LYS A 336 25.45 10.62 -0.01
N GLY A 337 24.24 10.61 -0.55
CA GLY A 337 23.01 10.48 0.24
C GLY A 337 22.75 11.62 1.25
N LYS A 338 23.36 12.79 1.03
CA LYS A 338 23.26 13.94 1.94
C LYS A 338 21.81 14.35 2.21
N ALA A 339 20.92 14.23 1.23
CA ALA A 339 19.52 14.59 1.37
C ALA A 339 18.80 13.70 2.42
N LEU A 340 19.17 12.43 2.51
CA LEU A 340 18.64 11.50 3.52
C LEU A 340 19.16 11.87 4.92
N ASP A 341 20.45 12.22 5.03
CA ASP A 341 21.03 12.66 6.30
C ASP A 341 20.40 13.99 6.74
N ASP A 342 20.25 14.97 5.84
CA ASP A 342 19.58 16.25 6.11
C ASP A 342 18.12 16.07 6.56
N LEU A 343 17.39 15.08 5.99
CA LEU A 343 16.04 14.74 6.41
C LEU A 343 16.04 14.20 7.86
N MET A 344 16.90 13.23 8.15
CA MET A 344 16.99 12.61 9.49
C MET A 344 17.38 13.63 10.55
N ASP A 345 18.46 14.39 10.32
CA ASP A 345 18.92 15.43 11.24
C ASP A 345 17.87 16.52 11.46
N GLY A 346 17.16 16.89 10.37
CA GLY A 346 16.09 17.88 10.43
C GLY A 346 14.88 17.38 11.23
N LEU A 347 14.49 16.12 11.14
CA LEU A 347 13.41 15.55 11.98
C LEU A 347 13.84 15.36 13.44
N VAL A 348 15.09 14.99 13.70
CA VAL A 348 15.64 14.97 15.07
C VAL A 348 15.56 16.38 15.67
N LYS A 349 15.97 17.41 14.91
CA LYS A 349 15.84 18.80 15.35
C LYS A 349 14.39 19.20 15.59
N ALA A 350 13.48 18.86 14.66
CA ALA A 350 12.04 19.16 14.79
C ALA A 350 11.42 18.53 16.05
N ARG A 351 11.87 17.32 16.41
CA ARG A 351 11.48 16.67 17.67
C ARG A 351 12.00 17.42 18.89
N LEU A 352 13.26 17.86 18.85
CA LEU A 352 13.89 18.56 19.99
C LEU A 352 13.31 19.96 20.22
N ASP A 353 12.94 20.68 19.17
CA ASP A 353 12.35 22.03 19.28
C ASP A 353 10.81 22.00 19.39
N GLY A 354 10.20 20.82 19.37
CA GLY A 354 8.76 20.64 19.53
C GLY A 354 7.92 20.96 18.29
N SER A 355 8.55 21.21 17.13
CA SER A 355 7.84 21.46 15.88
C SER A 355 7.29 20.17 15.22
N TRP A 356 7.69 19.00 15.71
CA TRP A 356 7.12 17.70 15.39
C TRP A 356 7.23 16.76 16.59
N ALA A 357 6.21 15.90 16.80
CA ALA A 357 6.23 14.89 17.85
C ALA A 357 5.90 13.50 17.26
N PRO A 358 6.53 12.43 17.77
CA PRO A 358 6.16 11.06 17.43
C PRO A 358 4.68 10.78 17.70
N ASP A 359 4.05 9.99 16.81
CA ASP A 359 2.66 9.53 16.96
C ASP A 359 2.62 7.99 17.03
N GLY A 360 2.35 7.44 18.20
CA GLY A 360 2.25 6.00 18.40
C GLY A 360 1.10 5.34 17.64
N ALA A 361 0.04 6.10 17.25
CA ALA A 361 -1.00 5.57 16.40
C ALA A 361 -0.54 5.45 14.95
N ALA A 362 0.27 6.40 14.46
CA ALA A 362 0.91 6.32 13.15
C ALA A 362 1.89 5.13 13.08
N GLU A 363 2.68 4.92 14.14
CA GLU A 363 3.59 3.77 14.22
C GLU A 363 2.84 2.43 14.19
N ARG A 364 1.73 2.30 14.92
CA ARG A 364 0.89 1.09 14.85
C ARG A 364 0.40 0.85 13.43
N ARG A 365 -0.11 1.88 12.73
CA ARG A 365 -0.56 1.75 11.34
C ARG A 365 0.57 1.32 10.40
N ARG A 366 1.81 1.78 10.64
CA ARG A 366 2.99 1.29 9.91
C ARG A 366 3.24 -0.19 10.16
N LEU A 367 3.24 -0.61 11.42
CA LEU A 367 3.49 -2.01 11.82
C LEU A 367 2.39 -2.94 11.30
N ASP A 368 1.14 -2.48 11.22
CA ASP A 368 0.00 -3.23 10.68
C ASP A 368 0.15 -3.52 9.17
N LEU A 369 1.03 -2.82 8.45
CA LEU A 369 1.35 -3.10 7.05
C LEU A 369 2.33 -4.27 6.88
N LEU A 370 3.05 -4.66 7.93
CA LEU A 370 3.97 -5.79 7.87
C LEU A 370 3.21 -7.11 7.69
N PRO A 371 3.72 -8.02 6.86
CA PRO A 371 3.11 -9.33 6.69
C PRO A 371 3.02 -10.11 8.00
N GLN A 372 1.86 -10.75 8.23
CA GLN A 372 1.59 -11.54 9.43
C GLN A 372 1.80 -13.05 9.22
N THR A 373 2.19 -13.47 8.02
CA THR A 373 2.41 -14.87 7.65
C THR A 373 3.78 -15.03 7.00
N GLU A 374 4.37 -16.19 7.14
CA GLU A 374 5.60 -16.53 6.41
C GLU A 374 5.33 -16.71 4.92
N PRO A 375 6.19 -16.21 4.02
CA PRO A 375 6.08 -16.45 2.60
C PRO A 375 6.51 -17.87 2.25
N LEU A 376 6.01 -18.39 1.13
CA LEU A 376 6.62 -19.58 0.53
C LEU A 376 8.01 -19.21 -0.01
N ALA A 377 8.98 -20.14 0.16
CA ALA A 377 10.24 -20.04 -0.56
C ALA A 377 9.97 -20.10 -2.07
N TRP A 378 10.81 -19.44 -2.86
CA TRP A 378 10.57 -19.34 -4.31
C TRP A 378 10.38 -20.69 -5.00
N ASP A 379 11.22 -21.69 -4.68
CA ASP A 379 11.13 -23.01 -5.31
C ASP A 379 9.85 -23.77 -4.93
N ASP A 380 9.32 -23.52 -3.73
CA ASP A 380 8.04 -24.08 -3.28
C ASP A 380 6.88 -23.32 -3.94
N LEU A 381 6.97 -21.99 -4.06
CA LEU A 381 5.98 -21.17 -4.78
C LEU A 381 5.83 -21.64 -6.24
N MET A 382 6.92 -21.93 -6.94
CA MET A 382 6.90 -22.42 -8.33
C MET A 382 6.21 -23.78 -8.49
N ARG A 383 5.93 -24.49 -7.41
CA ARG A 383 5.21 -25.78 -7.39
C ARG A 383 3.83 -25.66 -6.74
N ASP A 384 3.53 -24.50 -6.17
CA ASP A 384 2.25 -24.30 -5.47
C ASP A 384 1.06 -24.32 -6.45
N PRO A 385 0.07 -25.20 -6.23
CA PRO A 385 -1.05 -25.34 -7.16
C PRO A 385 -1.92 -24.06 -7.26
N ALA A 386 -1.96 -23.21 -6.21
CA ALA A 386 -2.72 -21.97 -6.27
C ALA A 386 -2.00 -20.94 -7.13
N TYR A 387 -0.67 -20.85 -7.00
CA TYR A 387 0.16 -19.99 -7.84
C TYR A 387 0.09 -20.40 -9.33
N LEU A 388 0.22 -21.69 -9.64
CA LEU A 388 0.11 -22.19 -11.02
C LEU A 388 -1.25 -21.87 -11.63
N ARG A 389 -2.35 -22.10 -10.89
CA ARG A 389 -3.69 -21.73 -11.35
C ARG A 389 -3.88 -20.21 -11.53
N ALA A 390 -3.18 -19.40 -10.75
CA ALA A 390 -3.23 -17.95 -10.91
C ALA A 390 -2.50 -17.51 -12.18
N LEU A 391 -1.34 -18.11 -12.49
CA LEU A 391 -0.63 -17.86 -13.76
C LEU A 391 -1.49 -18.14 -14.99
N ASP A 392 -2.28 -19.23 -14.97
CA ASP A 392 -3.18 -19.60 -16.08
C ASP A 392 -4.32 -18.59 -16.32
N ARG A 393 -4.55 -17.65 -15.39
CA ARG A 393 -5.62 -16.65 -15.46
C ARG A 393 -5.15 -15.24 -15.83
N LEU A 394 -3.86 -15.03 -15.94
CA LEU A 394 -3.29 -13.75 -16.38
C LEU A 394 -3.47 -13.56 -17.88
#